data_bea53c5a0e6a6fbb54a93b23f2d2a05f
#
_entry.id   bea53c5a0e6a6fbb54a93b23f2d2a05f
#
_cell.length_a   1.000
_cell.length_b   1.000
_cell.length_c   1.000
_cell.angle_alpha   90.00
_cell.angle_beta   90.00
_cell.angle_gamma   90.00
#
_symmetry.space_group_name_H-M   'P 1'
#
loop_
_entity.id
_entity.type
_entity.pdbx_description
1 polymer ?
#
loop_
_entity_poly.entity_id
_entity_poly.type
_entity_poly.pdbx_seq_one_letter_code
_entity_poly.pdbx_strand_id
1 'polypeptide(L)'
;MGQPKALLDWHGRPAVCHTVEVVRDGAGGGPVCVVRAPEQELPLLDAIVVDDAVAHCGPLGGLHAGLAALAGQVEIVFACGVDTPLLVPGFVRLVCGSLRDGDDAVVPLIGGRAQPLLAAYRTAIAPDLQALLDSGSFGLKDIPGACAVRELSELELLADPELAAADPELRSAVNANTPAEWAALLAADARQGA
;
A
#
# COMPACT_ATOMS: atom_id res chain seq x y z
N MET A 1 -0.99 19.45 5.71
CA MET A 1 0.42 19.56 5.37
C MET A 1 0.53 20.53 4.20
N GLY A 2 1.45 21.49 4.19
CA GLY A 2 1.57 22.48 3.10
C GLY A 2 2.17 21.94 1.79
N GLN A 3 2.56 20.66 1.77
CA GLN A 3 3.15 19.97 0.62
C GLN A 3 2.52 18.59 0.46
N PRO A 4 2.34 18.09 -0.79
CA PRO A 4 1.87 16.72 -1.03
C PRO A 4 2.77 15.67 -0.35
N LYS A 5 2.18 14.68 0.33
CA LYS A 5 2.93 13.62 1.03
C LYS A 5 3.93 12.90 0.11
N ALA A 6 3.56 12.69 -1.16
CA ALA A 6 4.41 12.06 -2.16
C ALA A 6 5.76 12.75 -2.38
N LEU A 7 5.83 14.06 -2.12
CA LEU A 7 7.02 14.89 -2.32
C LEU A 7 7.79 15.18 -1.02
N LEU A 8 7.34 14.66 0.13
CA LEU A 8 8.09 14.81 1.38
C LEU A 8 9.46 14.16 1.26
N ASP A 9 10.45 14.79 1.87
CA ASP A 9 11.80 14.24 1.88
C ASP A 9 11.88 13.01 2.76
N TRP A 10 12.45 11.93 2.20
CA TRP A 10 12.83 10.71 2.91
C TRP A 10 14.27 10.36 2.55
N HIS A 11 15.20 10.69 3.45
CA HIS A 11 16.64 10.50 3.25
C HIS A 11 17.19 11.10 1.93
N GLY A 12 16.80 12.35 1.63
CA GLY A 12 17.30 13.10 0.47
C GLY A 12 16.56 12.83 -0.86
N ARG A 13 15.44 12.10 -0.82
CA ARG A 13 14.63 11.84 -2.03
C ARG A 13 13.12 11.89 -1.72
N PRO A 14 12.25 12.12 -2.73
CA PRO A 14 10.80 12.12 -2.53
C PRO A 14 10.30 10.77 -2.00
N ALA A 15 9.36 10.82 -1.03
CA ALA A 15 8.77 9.64 -0.41
C ALA A 15 8.19 8.64 -1.43
N VAL A 16 7.56 9.13 -2.50
CA VAL A 16 7.02 8.25 -3.55
C VAL A 16 8.10 7.43 -4.24
N CYS A 17 9.30 7.99 -4.44
CA CYS A 17 10.42 7.25 -5.04
C CYS A 17 10.86 6.09 -4.12
N HIS A 18 10.97 6.36 -2.82
CA HIS A 18 11.27 5.34 -1.82
C HIS A 18 10.20 4.23 -1.81
N THR A 19 8.91 4.61 -1.71
CA THR A 19 7.81 3.64 -1.70
C THR A 19 7.79 2.76 -2.95
N VAL A 20 7.99 3.35 -4.14
CA VAL A 20 8.06 2.59 -5.41
C VAL A 20 9.15 1.54 -5.39
N GLU A 21 10.34 1.87 -4.87
CA GLU A 21 11.45 0.91 -4.76
C GLU A 21 11.14 -0.22 -3.78
N VAL A 22 10.68 0.12 -2.57
CA VAL A 22 10.32 -0.87 -1.55
C VAL A 22 9.28 -1.86 -2.06
N VAL A 23 8.21 -1.34 -2.70
CA VAL A 23 7.14 -2.19 -3.25
C VAL A 23 7.67 -3.06 -4.39
N ARG A 24 8.47 -2.51 -5.30
CA ARG A 24 9.09 -3.28 -6.39
C ARG A 24 9.94 -4.41 -5.87
N ASP A 25 10.82 -4.13 -4.91
CA ASP A 25 11.71 -5.13 -4.32
C ASP A 25 10.90 -6.24 -3.63
N GLY A 26 9.89 -5.87 -2.84
CA GLY A 26 9.03 -6.81 -2.16
C GLY A 26 8.15 -7.63 -3.11
N ALA A 27 7.73 -7.06 -4.24
CA ALA A 27 6.97 -7.73 -5.29
C ALA A 27 7.83 -8.53 -6.29
N GLY A 28 9.13 -8.70 -6.02
CA GLY A 28 10.02 -9.49 -6.88
C GLY A 28 10.34 -8.85 -8.24
N GLY A 29 10.33 -7.51 -8.32
CA GLY A 29 10.63 -6.77 -9.55
C GLY A 29 9.45 -6.58 -10.50
N GLY A 30 8.23 -6.89 -10.07
CA GLY A 30 7.00 -6.70 -10.84
C GLY A 30 6.69 -5.22 -11.17
N PRO A 31 5.70 -4.96 -12.05
CA PRO A 31 5.30 -3.61 -12.39
C PRO A 31 4.73 -2.88 -11.17
N VAL A 32 5.05 -1.60 -11.04
CA VAL A 32 4.48 -0.72 -10.01
C VAL A 32 3.55 0.29 -10.68
N CYS A 33 2.38 0.51 -10.10
CA CYS A 33 1.44 1.55 -10.52
C CYS A 33 1.31 2.59 -9.40
N VAL A 34 1.49 3.85 -9.75
CA VAL A 34 1.26 4.98 -8.86
C VAL A 34 -0.03 5.68 -9.29
N VAL A 35 -1.01 5.67 -8.41
CA VAL A 35 -2.26 6.40 -8.62
C VAL A 35 -2.15 7.77 -7.98
N ARG A 36 -2.37 8.82 -8.73
CA ARG A 36 -2.26 10.21 -8.28
C ARG A 36 -3.57 10.97 -8.44
N ALA A 37 -3.75 12.02 -7.65
CA ALA A 37 -4.81 12.97 -7.91
C ALA A 37 -4.57 13.67 -9.28
N PRO A 38 -5.63 14.01 -10.03
CA PRO A 38 -5.47 14.81 -11.25
C PRO A 38 -4.60 16.04 -10.98
N GLU A 39 -3.73 16.38 -11.93
CA GLU A 39 -2.81 17.52 -11.85
C GLU A 39 -1.76 17.44 -10.73
N GLN A 40 -1.70 16.39 -9.93
CA GLN A 40 -0.63 16.20 -8.96
C GLN A 40 0.70 15.97 -9.69
N GLU A 41 1.65 16.88 -9.49
CA GLU A 41 3.01 16.70 -9.99
C GLU A 41 3.75 15.63 -9.21
N LEU A 42 4.43 14.74 -9.92
CA LEU A 42 5.29 13.70 -9.36
C LEU A 42 6.68 13.79 -10.00
N PRO A 43 7.74 13.35 -9.32
CA PRO A 43 9.04 13.19 -9.93
C PRO A 43 8.97 12.11 -11.03
N LEU A 44 10.03 12.03 -11.85
CA LEU A 44 10.17 10.91 -12.77
C LEU A 44 10.24 9.59 -11.97
N LEU A 45 9.32 8.68 -12.26
CA LEU A 45 9.21 7.38 -11.60
C LEU A 45 9.39 6.27 -12.65
N ASP A 46 10.08 5.22 -12.28
CA ASP A 46 10.04 3.96 -13.00
C ASP A 46 8.78 3.18 -12.59
N ALA A 47 7.62 3.68 -12.97
CA ALA A 47 6.31 3.15 -12.63
C ALA A 47 5.26 3.58 -13.66
N ILE A 48 4.19 2.82 -13.78
CA ILE A 48 2.98 3.24 -14.49
C ILE A 48 2.32 4.32 -13.63
N VAL A 49 2.04 5.49 -14.19
CA VAL A 49 1.33 6.56 -13.49
C VAL A 49 -0.07 6.69 -14.08
N VAL A 50 -1.09 6.58 -13.23
CA VAL A 50 -2.48 6.77 -13.61
C VAL A 50 -3.13 7.85 -12.74
N ASP A 51 -4.06 8.59 -13.31
CA ASP A 51 -4.85 9.56 -12.55
C ASP A 51 -6.01 8.84 -11.85
N ASP A 52 -6.31 9.23 -10.60
CA ASP A 52 -7.56 8.86 -9.94
C ASP A 52 -8.71 9.54 -10.69
N ALA A 53 -9.33 8.79 -11.60
CA ALA A 53 -10.30 9.32 -12.55
C ALA A 53 -11.58 9.84 -11.88
N VAL A 54 -11.85 9.47 -10.63
CA VAL A 54 -13.05 9.84 -9.92
C VAL A 54 -12.68 10.71 -8.72
N ALA A 55 -12.55 12.01 -8.98
CA ALA A 55 -12.31 13.00 -7.93
C ALA A 55 -13.33 12.79 -6.80
N HIS A 56 -12.83 12.71 -5.56
CA HIS A 56 -13.63 12.54 -4.33
C HIS A 56 -14.17 11.12 -4.03
N CYS A 57 -13.75 10.08 -4.74
CA CYS A 57 -14.11 8.68 -4.42
C CYS A 57 -13.25 8.03 -3.32
N GLY A 58 -12.51 8.84 -2.58
CA GLY A 58 -11.73 8.35 -1.45
C GLY A 58 -10.70 7.28 -1.84
N PRO A 59 -10.19 6.52 -0.87
CA PRO A 59 -9.11 5.55 -1.12
C PRO A 59 -9.56 4.33 -1.94
N LEU A 60 -10.87 4.05 -2.02
CA LEU A 60 -11.39 2.95 -2.83
C LEU A 60 -11.23 3.24 -4.34
N GLY A 61 -11.44 4.50 -4.77
CA GLY A 61 -11.20 4.92 -6.15
C GLY A 61 -9.76 4.71 -6.58
N GLY A 62 -8.81 5.13 -5.74
CA GLY A 62 -7.38 4.91 -5.99
C GLY A 62 -7.01 3.42 -6.07
N LEU A 63 -7.54 2.59 -5.16
CA LEU A 63 -7.31 1.13 -5.20
C LEU A 63 -7.86 0.53 -6.50
N HIS A 64 -9.10 0.85 -6.87
CA HIS A 64 -9.70 0.38 -8.12
C HIS A 64 -8.86 0.77 -9.34
N ALA A 65 -8.46 2.05 -9.45
CA ALA A 65 -7.67 2.54 -10.57
C ALA A 65 -6.33 1.79 -10.72
N GLY A 66 -5.66 1.54 -9.59
CA GLY A 66 -4.41 0.77 -9.55
C GLY A 66 -4.59 -0.68 -9.99
N LEU A 67 -5.62 -1.37 -9.47
CA LEU A 67 -5.93 -2.75 -9.87
C LEU A 67 -6.30 -2.86 -11.34
N ALA A 68 -7.14 -1.94 -11.83
CA ALA A 68 -7.55 -1.91 -13.23
C ALA A 68 -6.37 -1.67 -14.19
N ALA A 69 -5.43 -0.79 -13.81
CA ALA A 69 -4.24 -0.50 -14.61
C ALA A 69 -3.27 -1.70 -14.71
N LEU A 70 -3.25 -2.56 -13.69
CA LEU A 70 -2.38 -3.74 -13.63
C LEU A 70 -3.09 -5.03 -14.06
N ALA A 71 -4.40 -5.00 -14.29
CA ALA A 71 -5.17 -6.15 -14.73
C ALA A 71 -4.62 -6.71 -16.06
N GLY A 72 -4.48 -8.03 -16.13
CA GLY A 72 -3.89 -8.72 -17.29
C GLY A 72 -2.35 -8.67 -17.36
N GLN A 73 -1.69 -7.90 -16.50
CA GLN A 73 -0.23 -7.89 -16.38
C GLN A 73 0.23 -8.75 -15.19
N VAL A 74 -0.50 -8.68 -14.07
CA VAL A 74 -0.24 -9.47 -12.85
C VAL A 74 -1.55 -9.95 -12.25
N GLU A 75 -1.50 -11.02 -11.47
CA GLU A 75 -2.68 -11.55 -10.76
C GLU A 75 -2.85 -10.93 -9.39
N ILE A 76 -1.75 -10.61 -8.71
CA ILE A 76 -1.72 -10.11 -7.33
C ILE A 76 -1.00 -8.77 -7.30
N VAL A 77 -1.59 -7.82 -6.60
CA VAL A 77 -1.05 -6.47 -6.37
C VAL A 77 -0.99 -6.19 -4.88
N PHE A 78 0.15 -5.68 -4.41
CA PHE A 78 0.24 -5.06 -3.10
C PHE A 78 -0.16 -3.59 -3.20
N ALA A 79 -1.11 -3.16 -2.39
CA ALA A 79 -1.55 -1.77 -2.31
C ALA A 79 -1.05 -1.11 -1.03
N CYS A 80 -0.43 0.06 -1.15
CA CYS A 80 -0.01 0.86 0.01
C CYS A 80 -0.19 2.36 -0.22
N GLY A 81 -0.22 3.11 0.88
CA GLY A 81 -0.09 4.56 0.87
C GLY A 81 1.38 4.99 0.86
N VAL A 82 1.62 6.26 0.51
CA VAL A 82 2.95 6.88 0.58
C VAL A 82 3.28 7.37 2.01
N ASP A 83 2.37 7.22 2.93
CA ASP A 83 2.47 7.70 4.32
C ASP A 83 2.96 6.63 5.30
N THR A 84 3.41 5.49 4.80
CA THR A 84 4.07 4.41 5.55
C THR A 84 5.54 4.29 5.17
N PRO A 85 6.39 5.27 5.50
CA PRO A 85 7.76 5.33 4.99
C PRO A 85 8.69 4.25 5.55
N LEU A 86 8.28 3.57 6.63
CA LEU A 86 9.02 2.46 7.25
C LEU A 86 8.67 1.08 6.69
N LEU A 87 7.86 1.03 5.62
CA LEU A 87 7.52 -0.23 4.95
C LEU A 87 8.80 -0.93 4.47
N VAL A 88 8.92 -2.22 4.78
CA VAL A 88 10.04 -3.05 4.34
C VAL A 88 9.64 -4.04 3.24
N PRO A 89 10.54 -4.39 2.30
CA PRO A 89 10.24 -5.34 1.21
C PRO A 89 9.76 -6.71 1.69
N GLY A 90 10.27 -7.18 2.84
CA GLY A 90 9.86 -8.45 3.47
C GLY A 90 8.36 -8.46 3.83
N PHE A 91 7.82 -7.34 4.31
CA PHE A 91 6.40 -7.20 4.59
C PHE A 91 5.54 -7.34 3.30
N VAL A 92 5.92 -6.64 2.24
CA VAL A 92 5.24 -6.71 0.93
C VAL A 92 5.23 -8.15 0.41
N ARG A 93 6.39 -8.82 0.41
CA ARG A 93 6.55 -10.20 -0.04
C ARG A 93 5.68 -11.16 0.74
N LEU A 94 5.69 -11.06 2.07
CA LEU A 94 4.92 -11.94 2.95
C LEU A 94 3.40 -11.77 2.72
N VAL A 95 2.91 -10.53 2.68
CA VAL A 95 1.48 -10.26 2.50
C VAL A 95 1.00 -10.77 1.12
N CYS A 96 1.76 -10.52 0.05
CA CYS A 96 1.45 -11.08 -1.27
C CYS A 96 1.45 -12.61 -1.27
N GLY A 97 2.46 -13.22 -0.66
CA GLY A 97 2.60 -14.68 -0.58
C GLY A 97 1.57 -15.36 0.34
N SER A 98 0.83 -14.59 1.13
CA SER A 98 -0.20 -15.10 2.05
C SER A 98 -1.57 -15.29 1.39
N LEU A 99 -1.78 -14.85 0.15
CA LEU A 99 -3.00 -15.11 -0.61
C LEU A 99 -3.13 -16.60 -0.93
N ARG A 100 -4.26 -17.20 -0.57
CA ARG A 100 -4.59 -18.61 -0.80
C ARG A 100 -5.62 -18.76 -1.93
N ASP A 101 -5.83 -19.97 -2.38
CA ASP A 101 -6.93 -20.27 -3.28
C ASP A 101 -8.27 -19.94 -2.59
N GLY A 102 -9.08 -19.15 -3.29
CA GLY A 102 -10.37 -18.66 -2.78
C GLY A 102 -10.32 -17.33 -2.05
N ASP A 103 -9.13 -16.79 -1.72
CA ASP A 103 -9.00 -15.42 -1.21
C ASP A 103 -8.95 -14.44 -2.39
N ASP A 104 -9.69 -13.36 -2.29
CA ASP A 104 -9.61 -12.21 -3.21
C ASP A 104 -8.66 -11.13 -2.68
N ALA A 105 -8.53 -11.04 -1.37
CA ALA A 105 -7.62 -10.12 -0.70
C ALA A 105 -7.07 -10.71 0.60
N VAL A 106 -5.87 -10.27 0.97
CA VAL A 106 -5.28 -10.48 2.31
C VAL A 106 -5.00 -9.13 2.93
N VAL A 107 -5.61 -8.88 4.09
CA VAL A 107 -5.53 -7.61 4.80
C VAL A 107 -4.90 -7.83 6.18
N PRO A 108 -3.72 -7.28 6.47
CA PRO A 108 -3.12 -7.34 7.80
C PRO A 108 -3.99 -6.68 8.86
N LEU A 109 -4.08 -7.32 10.03
CA LEU A 109 -4.72 -6.81 11.23
C LEU A 109 -3.63 -6.46 12.26
N ILE A 110 -3.31 -5.18 12.41
CA ILE A 110 -2.22 -4.68 13.26
C ILE A 110 -2.78 -3.69 14.27
N GLY A 111 -2.47 -3.87 15.55
CA GLY A 111 -3.06 -3.08 16.64
C GLY A 111 -4.58 -3.19 16.72
N GLY A 112 -5.14 -4.33 16.30
CA GLY A 112 -6.58 -4.55 16.20
C GLY A 112 -7.27 -3.77 15.08
N ARG A 113 -6.51 -3.23 14.11
CA ARG A 113 -7.03 -2.46 12.96
C ARG A 113 -6.62 -3.09 11.66
N ALA A 114 -7.59 -3.26 10.76
CA ALA A 114 -7.32 -3.68 9.40
C ALA A 114 -6.52 -2.61 8.65
N GLN A 115 -5.54 -3.07 7.84
CA GLN A 115 -4.63 -2.23 7.07
C GLN A 115 -4.87 -2.40 5.56
N PRO A 116 -6.00 -1.92 5.01
CA PRO A 116 -6.36 -2.17 3.61
C PRO A 116 -5.46 -1.43 2.60
N LEU A 117 -4.65 -0.47 3.03
CA LEU A 117 -3.58 0.15 2.25
C LEU A 117 -2.19 -0.30 2.73
N LEU A 118 -2.08 -1.57 3.12
CA LEU A 118 -0.88 -2.38 3.29
C LEU A 118 -1.26 -3.84 3.05
N ALA A 119 -1.99 -4.11 1.96
CA ALA A 119 -2.72 -5.34 1.72
C ALA A 119 -2.48 -5.86 0.30
N ALA A 120 -2.64 -7.16 0.11
CA ALA A 120 -2.60 -7.78 -1.20
C ALA A 120 -4.01 -8.05 -1.73
N TYR A 121 -4.19 -7.81 -3.02
CA TYR A 121 -5.45 -7.95 -3.73
C TYR A 121 -5.25 -8.71 -5.04
N ARG A 122 -6.21 -9.55 -5.43
CA ARG A 122 -6.27 -10.05 -6.81
C ARG A 122 -6.76 -8.94 -7.74
N THR A 123 -6.13 -8.79 -8.88
CA THR A 123 -6.58 -7.81 -9.90
C THR A 123 -7.97 -8.14 -10.43
N ALA A 124 -8.40 -9.39 -10.33
CA ALA A 124 -9.71 -9.87 -10.76
C ALA A 124 -10.89 -9.18 -10.05
N ILE A 125 -10.68 -8.60 -8.84
CA ILE A 125 -11.76 -7.90 -8.11
C ILE A 125 -12.01 -6.46 -8.59
N ALA A 126 -11.26 -5.95 -9.55
CA ALA A 126 -11.46 -4.58 -10.05
C ALA A 126 -12.92 -4.29 -10.46
N PRO A 127 -13.66 -5.20 -11.14
CA PRO A 127 -15.08 -5.00 -11.43
C PRO A 127 -15.96 -4.91 -10.18
N ASP A 128 -15.66 -5.65 -9.11
CA ASP A 128 -16.43 -5.62 -7.87
C ASP A 128 -16.23 -4.30 -7.13
N LEU A 129 -14.99 -3.77 -7.14
CA LEU A 129 -14.70 -2.44 -6.60
C LEU A 129 -15.40 -1.34 -7.42
N GLN A 130 -15.48 -1.48 -8.75
CA GLN A 130 -16.24 -0.56 -9.58
C GLN A 130 -17.74 -0.57 -9.19
N ALA A 131 -18.33 -1.75 -8.97
CA ALA A 131 -19.71 -1.87 -8.52
C ALA A 131 -19.96 -1.20 -7.16
N LEU A 132 -18.99 -1.28 -6.22
CA LEU A 132 -19.06 -0.52 -4.96
C LEU A 132 -19.05 0.99 -5.22
N LEU A 133 -18.15 1.49 -6.06
CA LEU A 133 -18.10 2.91 -6.42
C LEU A 133 -19.41 3.39 -7.06
N ASP A 134 -19.97 2.62 -7.98
CA ASP A 134 -21.24 2.92 -8.65
C ASP A 134 -22.42 2.95 -7.67
N SER A 135 -22.35 2.18 -6.58
CA SER A 135 -23.35 2.19 -5.51
C SER A 135 -23.21 3.39 -4.55
N GLY A 136 -22.16 4.22 -4.72
CA GLY A 136 -21.85 5.35 -3.84
C GLY A 136 -21.04 4.99 -2.59
N SER A 137 -20.47 3.79 -2.55
CA SER A 137 -19.50 3.41 -1.51
C SER A 137 -18.09 3.84 -1.92
N PHE A 138 -17.39 4.56 -1.02
CA PHE A 138 -16.05 5.10 -1.27
C PHE A 138 -15.04 4.66 -0.21
N GLY A 139 -15.47 3.86 0.74
CA GLY A 139 -14.66 3.41 1.88
C GLY A 139 -14.08 2.01 1.68
N LEU A 140 -12.79 1.84 2.00
CA LEU A 140 -12.14 0.52 1.97
C LEU A 140 -12.77 -0.49 2.95
N LYS A 141 -13.51 -0.02 3.96
CA LYS A 141 -14.25 -0.85 4.92
C LYS A 141 -15.38 -1.67 4.27
N ASP A 142 -15.80 -1.29 3.07
CA ASP A 142 -16.91 -1.95 2.37
C ASP A 142 -16.42 -3.12 1.48
N ILE A 143 -15.10 -3.25 1.29
CA ILE A 143 -14.48 -4.34 0.50
C ILE A 143 -14.89 -5.73 1.00
N PRO A 144 -14.91 -6.05 2.34
CA PRO A 144 -15.31 -7.38 2.81
C PRO A 144 -16.75 -7.77 2.49
N GLY A 145 -17.58 -6.81 2.11
CA GLY A 145 -18.95 -7.08 1.63
C GLY A 145 -19.03 -7.46 0.14
N ALA A 146 -17.97 -7.22 -0.62
CA ALA A 146 -17.93 -7.40 -2.06
C ALA A 146 -17.05 -8.57 -2.51
N CYS A 147 -16.05 -8.96 -1.71
CA CYS A 147 -15.10 -10.01 -2.06
C CYS A 147 -14.60 -10.78 -0.83
N ALA A 148 -13.96 -11.93 -1.05
CA ALA A 148 -13.44 -12.81 0.00
C ALA A 148 -12.14 -12.23 0.58
N VAL A 149 -12.22 -11.62 1.76
CA VAL A 149 -11.09 -11.03 2.46
C VAL A 149 -10.62 -11.94 3.59
N ARG A 150 -9.35 -12.32 3.54
CA ARG A 150 -8.67 -13.00 4.64
C ARG A 150 -7.91 -11.97 5.48
N GLU A 151 -8.13 -11.98 6.77
CA GLU A 151 -7.31 -11.22 7.72
C GLU A 151 -6.01 -11.98 8.02
N LEU A 152 -4.90 -11.24 8.12
CA LEU A 152 -3.58 -11.75 8.48
C LEU A 152 -3.17 -11.13 9.82
N SER A 153 -3.13 -11.94 10.86
CA SER A 153 -2.83 -11.49 12.21
C SER A 153 -1.34 -11.13 12.40
N GLU A 154 -1.04 -10.32 13.43
CA GLU A 154 0.35 -10.01 13.81
C GLU A 154 1.15 -11.28 14.14
N LEU A 155 0.50 -12.28 14.74
CA LEU A 155 1.15 -13.56 15.04
C LEU A 155 1.57 -14.30 13.75
N GLU A 156 0.73 -14.28 12.71
CA GLU A 156 1.05 -14.87 11.42
C GLU A 156 2.14 -14.07 10.70
N LEU A 157 2.11 -12.74 10.77
CA LEU A 157 3.15 -11.87 10.22
C LEU A 157 4.51 -12.15 10.87
N LEU A 158 4.55 -12.17 12.19
CA LEU A 158 5.79 -12.38 12.96
C LEU A 158 6.21 -13.85 13.05
N ALA A 159 5.41 -14.79 12.55
CA ALA A 159 5.83 -16.18 12.37
C ALA A 159 6.83 -16.34 11.21
N ASP A 160 6.90 -15.39 10.29
CA ASP A 160 7.94 -15.33 9.27
C ASP A 160 9.25 -14.82 9.89
N PRO A 161 10.33 -15.64 9.91
CA PRO A 161 11.57 -15.27 10.60
C PRO A 161 12.30 -14.11 9.92
N GLU A 162 12.15 -13.92 8.61
CA GLU A 162 12.77 -12.84 7.86
C GLU A 162 12.11 -11.49 8.22
N LEU A 163 10.78 -11.45 8.24
CA LEU A 163 10.04 -10.28 8.67
C LEU A 163 10.25 -9.98 10.17
N ALA A 164 10.19 -11.00 11.02
CA ALA A 164 10.40 -10.83 12.46
C ALA A 164 11.81 -10.29 12.80
N ALA A 165 12.82 -10.61 11.99
CA ALA A 165 14.16 -10.06 12.15
C ALA A 165 14.27 -8.61 11.61
N ALA A 166 13.61 -8.30 10.49
CA ALA A 166 13.69 -6.99 9.83
C ALA A 166 12.76 -5.94 10.44
N ASP A 167 11.57 -6.35 10.90
CA ASP A 167 10.53 -5.46 11.42
C ASP A 167 9.76 -6.10 12.60
N PRO A 168 10.43 -6.38 13.73
CA PRO A 168 9.84 -7.08 14.87
C PRO A 168 8.68 -6.35 15.54
N GLU A 169 8.57 -5.05 15.33
CA GLU A 169 7.51 -4.19 15.88
C GLU A 169 6.42 -3.85 14.85
N LEU A 170 6.47 -4.44 13.65
CA LEU A 170 5.57 -4.15 12.51
C LEU A 170 5.47 -2.64 12.21
N ARG A 171 6.61 -1.96 12.28
CA ARG A 171 6.72 -0.52 11.99
C ARG A 171 6.38 -0.18 10.53
N SER A 172 6.39 -1.17 9.64
CA SER A 172 5.85 -1.06 8.28
C SER A 172 4.43 -0.48 8.24
N ALA A 173 3.64 -0.69 9.31
CA ALA A 173 2.26 -0.17 9.42
C ALA A 173 2.15 1.21 10.09
N VAL A 174 3.26 1.86 10.42
CA VAL A 174 3.24 3.17 11.06
C VAL A 174 3.04 4.27 10.02
N ASN A 175 1.91 4.96 10.11
CA ASN A 175 1.56 6.09 9.24
C ASN A 175 2.07 7.41 9.79
N ALA A 176 2.52 8.30 8.91
CA ALA A 176 2.79 9.70 9.20
C ALA A 176 1.73 10.61 8.56
N ASN A 177 0.87 11.20 9.38
CA ASN A 177 -0.22 12.07 8.92
C ASN A 177 0.07 13.56 9.10
N THR A 178 1.07 13.90 9.91
CA THR A 178 1.50 15.27 10.18
C THR A 178 2.99 15.45 9.86
N PRO A 179 3.45 16.69 9.58
CA PRO A 179 4.86 16.98 9.40
C PRO A 179 5.73 16.59 10.60
N ALA A 180 5.18 16.72 11.81
CA ALA A 180 5.89 16.35 13.05
C ALA A 180 6.09 14.83 13.16
N GLU A 181 5.06 14.03 12.85
CA GLU A 181 5.16 12.57 12.78
C GLU A 181 6.17 12.14 11.72
N TRP A 182 6.12 12.74 10.53
CA TRP A 182 7.08 12.46 9.45
C TRP A 182 8.52 12.70 9.89
N ALA A 183 8.80 13.89 10.46
CA ALA A 183 10.12 14.23 10.95
C ALA A 183 10.59 13.28 12.08
N ALA A 184 9.69 12.86 12.94
CA ALA A 184 9.99 11.91 14.02
C ALA A 184 10.36 10.52 13.46
N LEU A 185 9.64 10.02 12.44
CA LEU A 185 9.95 8.75 11.79
C LEU A 185 11.29 8.83 11.05
N LEU A 186 11.53 9.88 10.29
CA LEU A 186 12.80 10.10 9.57
C LEU A 186 14.00 10.10 10.53
N ALA A 187 13.88 10.81 11.66
CA ALA A 187 14.92 10.87 12.67
C ALA A 187 15.12 9.53 13.42
N ALA A 188 14.06 8.74 13.58
CA ALA A 188 14.15 7.43 14.21
C ALA A 188 14.82 6.40 13.29
N ASP A 189 14.50 6.42 11.99
CA ASP A 189 15.06 5.53 11.00
C ASP A 189 16.56 5.79 10.79
N ALA A 190 16.98 7.05 10.70
CA ALA A 190 18.38 7.42 10.59
C ALA A 190 19.26 6.91 11.75
N ARG A 191 18.70 6.71 12.95
CA ARG A 191 19.43 6.18 14.11
C ARG A 191 19.57 4.66 14.10
N GLN A 192 18.74 3.94 13.35
CA GLN A 192 18.80 2.48 13.23
C GLN A 192 19.73 2.02 12.10
N GLY A 193 20.00 2.90 11.12
CA GLY A 193 20.90 2.64 10.00
C GLY A 193 22.36 3.06 10.24
N ALA A 194 22.67 3.64 11.42
CA ALA A 194 24.02 4.07 11.82
C ALA A 194 24.63 3.07 12.80
#